data_807741073413754d49ce79e5905e816d
#
_entry.id   807741073413754d49ce79e5905e816d
#
_cell.length_a   1.000
_cell.length_b   1.000
_cell.length_c   1.000
_cell.angle_alpha   90.00
_cell.angle_beta   90.00
_cell.angle_gamma   90.00
#
_symmetry.space_group_name_H-M   'P 1'
#
loop_
_entity.id
_entity.type
_entity.pdbx_description
1 polymer ?
#
loop_
_entity_poly.entity_id
_entity_poly.type
_entity_poly.pdbx_seq_one_letter_code
_entity_poly.pdbx_strand_id
1 'polypeptide(L)'
;MRSHAKPRRFWEDGDVTERVWFPSTSGPTLAGLIDHPQGPTRGWGVFSHGFTLSKDSPAANRICKQLAIEGIGMLRFDNLGLGDSGGDWGDGSFSHKLADTAQAVRFMNESGHHVRLLVGHSFGGAAVIAAAHQVDSVRAVVSIGAPYDPAHVEHNYDALVERILTDGEAPILIGGKALTLRRHFIQDVRAADLREQIRTLHRALLVMHSPTDNTVGIENASEIFRAARHPRSFVSLEGADHLLTGRNQAKRAARIISAWADPYLAHP
;
A
#
# COMPACT_ATOMS: atom_id res chain seq x y z
N MET A 1 39.48 -8.84 6.28
CA MET A 1 38.38 -9.83 6.28
C MET A 1 37.48 -9.54 7.46
N ARG A 2 36.37 -8.87 7.26
CA ARG A 2 35.33 -8.65 8.30
C ARG A 2 34.19 -9.62 7.99
N SER A 3 34.02 -10.59 8.89
CA SER A 3 32.93 -11.59 8.85
C SER A 3 31.58 -10.86 8.96
N HIS A 4 30.78 -10.98 7.93
CA HIS A 4 29.37 -10.58 7.97
C HIS A 4 28.62 -11.70 8.70
N ALA A 5 28.40 -11.51 9.99
CA ALA A 5 27.51 -12.39 10.76
C ALA A 5 26.09 -12.27 10.20
N LYS A 6 25.53 -13.37 9.72
CA LYS A 6 24.10 -13.48 9.37
C LYS A 6 23.27 -13.16 10.61
N PRO A 7 22.20 -12.38 10.52
CA PRO A 7 21.33 -12.12 11.65
C PRO A 7 20.73 -13.45 12.13
N ARG A 8 20.78 -13.70 13.43
CA ARG A 8 20.17 -14.88 14.06
C ARG A 8 18.67 -14.78 13.95
N ARG A 9 18.04 -15.76 13.30
CA ARG A 9 16.58 -15.93 13.28
C ARG A 9 16.12 -16.41 14.66
N PHE A 10 15.40 -15.56 15.37
CA PHE A 10 14.66 -15.97 16.57
C PHE A 10 13.23 -16.25 16.14
N TRP A 11 12.89 -17.54 16.05
CA TRP A 11 11.53 -18.01 15.82
C TRP A 11 10.94 -18.37 17.19
N GLU A 12 9.96 -17.63 17.67
CA GLU A 12 9.03 -18.11 18.67
C GLU A 12 7.85 -18.76 17.94
N ASP A 13 7.45 -19.95 18.41
CA ASP A 13 6.44 -20.80 17.78
C ASP A 13 5.13 -20.03 17.55
N GLY A 14 4.77 -19.78 16.27
CA GLY A 14 3.44 -19.40 15.83
C GLY A 14 3.28 -18.10 15.04
N ASP A 15 4.12 -17.10 15.15
CA ASP A 15 4.01 -15.83 14.41
C ASP A 15 5.31 -15.58 13.62
N VAL A 16 5.25 -15.86 12.31
CA VAL A 16 6.42 -15.75 11.41
C VAL A 16 6.51 -14.35 10.84
N THR A 17 6.57 -13.33 11.70
CA THR A 17 6.72 -11.93 11.32
C THR A 17 8.11 -11.44 11.65
N GLU A 18 8.86 -10.96 10.65
CA GLU A 18 10.22 -10.44 10.76
C GLU A 18 10.20 -8.90 10.72
N ARG A 19 10.89 -8.25 11.64
CA ARG A 19 11.12 -6.81 11.58
C ARG A 19 12.27 -6.49 10.64
N VAL A 20 12.05 -5.53 9.75
CA VAL A 20 13.05 -5.10 8.78
C VAL A 20 13.11 -3.57 8.72
N TRP A 21 14.26 -3.07 8.28
CA TRP A 21 14.48 -1.65 8.02
C TRP A 21 15.19 -1.50 6.68
N PHE A 22 14.74 -0.55 5.88
CA PHE A 22 15.33 -0.26 4.58
C PHE A 22 15.30 1.26 4.31
N PRO A 23 16.20 1.79 3.48
CA PRO A 23 16.24 3.22 3.22
C PRO A 23 15.06 3.68 2.40
N SER A 24 14.45 4.83 2.76
CA SER A 24 13.62 5.61 1.85
C SER A 24 14.46 6.17 0.70
N THR A 25 13.83 6.46 -0.41
CA THR A 25 14.49 7.16 -1.53
C THR A 25 14.89 8.59 -1.17
N SER A 26 14.28 9.18 -0.13
CA SER A 26 14.62 10.51 0.41
C SER A 26 15.67 10.49 1.54
N GLY A 27 16.18 9.30 1.93
CA GLY A 27 17.25 9.12 2.90
C GLY A 27 16.87 8.53 4.25
N PRO A 28 15.78 8.91 4.92
CA PRO A 28 15.37 8.30 6.19
C PRO A 28 15.12 6.79 6.09
N THR A 29 15.23 6.09 7.22
CA THR A 29 14.98 4.65 7.30
C THR A 29 13.50 4.37 7.47
N LEU A 30 12.95 3.46 6.67
CA LEU A 30 11.59 2.96 6.77
C LEU A 30 11.55 1.66 7.57
N ALA A 31 10.53 1.53 8.43
CA ALA A 31 10.30 0.35 9.24
C ALA A 31 9.24 -0.54 8.58
N GLY A 32 9.53 -1.82 8.45
CA GLY A 32 8.67 -2.82 7.86
C GLY A 32 8.53 -4.09 8.70
N LEU A 33 7.52 -4.86 8.35
CA LEU A 33 7.26 -6.20 8.86
C LEU A 33 7.06 -7.14 7.67
N ILE A 34 7.85 -8.20 7.61
CA ILE A 34 7.65 -9.28 6.66
C ILE A 34 6.84 -10.38 7.35
N ASP A 35 5.61 -10.60 6.91
CA ASP A 35 4.81 -11.75 7.29
C ASP A 35 5.20 -12.90 6.33
N HIS A 36 5.98 -13.86 6.85
CA HIS A 36 6.50 -14.98 6.05
C HIS A 36 5.41 -16.01 5.72
N PRO A 37 5.50 -16.68 4.55
CA PRO A 37 4.54 -17.71 4.17
C PRO A 37 4.49 -18.84 5.20
N GLN A 38 3.28 -19.29 5.52
CA GLN A 38 3.07 -20.51 6.31
C GLN A 38 2.86 -21.67 5.35
N GLY A 39 3.82 -22.61 5.33
CA GLY A 39 3.83 -23.74 4.38
C GLY A 39 4.54 -23.41 3.04
N PRO A 40 4.17 -24.10 1.94
CA PRO A 40 4.80 -23.89 0.65
C PRO A 40 4.64 -22.44 0.15
N THR A 41 5.75 -21.80 -0.22
CA THR A 41 5.74 -20.43 -0.75
C THR A 41 5.16 -20.41 -2.15
N ARG A 42 4.08 -19.64 -2.35
CA ARG A 42 3.45 -19.39 -3.65
C ARG A 42 3.94 -18.11 -4.30
N GLY A 43 4.43 -17.15 -3.53
CA GLY A 43 4.94 -15.87 -4.02
C GLY A 43 5.13 -14.84 -2.92
N TRP A 44 5.48 -13.62 -3.34
CA TRP A 44 5.74 -12.49 -2.46
C TRP A 44 5.05 -11.21 -2.93
N GLY A 45 4.66 -10.39 -1.98
CA GLY A 45 4.02 -9.09 -2.24
C GLY A 45 4.44 -8.00 -1.28
N VAL A 46 4.06 -6.77 -1.63
CA VAL A 46 4.22 -5.57 -0.79
C VAL A 46 2.85 -4.94 -0.59
N PHE A 47 2.59 -4.47 0.63
CA PHE A 47 1.35 -3.79 1.01
C PHE A 47 1.61 -2.31 1.30
N SER A 48 0.86 -1.42 0.63
CA SER A 48 0.86 0.03 0.87
C SER A 48 -0.42 0.45 1.60
N HIS A 49 -0.26 1.01 2.80
CA HIS A 49 -1.37 1.45 3.65
C HIS A 49 -1.97 2.79 3.19
N GLY A 50 -3.16 3.16 3.72
CA GLY A 50 -3.86 4.40 3.44
C GLY A 50 -3.16 5.65 3.98
N PHE A 51 -3.80 6.81 3.74
CA PHE A 51 -3.33 8.11 4.20
C PHE A 51 -3.23 8.15 5.73
N THR A 52 -2.11 8.57 6.29
CA THR A 52 -1.82 8.64 7.74
C THR A 52 -1.98 7.33 8.54
N LEU A 53 -2.22 6.20 7.89
CA LEU A 53 -2.27 4.90 8.54
C LEU A 53 -0.85 4.37 8.84
N SER A 54 -0.73 3.09 9.19
CA SER A 54 0.56 2.43 9.45
C SER A 54 0.52 0.97 8.98
N LYS A 55 1.68 0.33 8.99
CA LYS A 55 1.84 -1.12 8.76
C LYS A 55 0.99 -1.97 9.71
N ASP A 56 0.62 -1.42 10.88
CA ASP A 56 -0.16 -2.11 11.92
C ASP A 56 -1.66 -1.81 11.86
N SER A 57 -2.10 -1.00 10.89
CA SER A 57 -3.52 -0.75 10.67
C SER A 57 -4.30 -2.05 10.42
N PRO A 58 -5.59 -2.14 10.81
CA PRO A 58 -6.37 -3.38 10.72
C PRO A 58 -6.34 -4.03 9.34
N ALA A 59 -6.50 -3.23 8.27
CA ALA A 59 -6.43 -3.73 6.89
C ALA A 59 -5.05 -4.32 6.58
N ALA A 60 -3.96 -3.55 6.80
CA ALA A 60 -2.60 -3.98 6.51
C ALA A 60 -2.24 -5.27 7.25
N ASN A 61 -2.39 -5.26 8.59
CA ASN A 61 -2.02 -6.39 9.44
C ASN A 61 -2.81 -7.65 9.09
N ARG A 62 -4.16 -7.55 9.03
CA ARG A 62 -5.01 -8.73 8.83
C ARG A 62 -4.92 -9.30 7.41
N ILE A 63 -4.78 -8.44 6.38
CA ILE A 63 -4.63 -8.89 5.01
C ILE A 63 -3.28 -9.59 4.84
N CYS A 64 -2.17 -8.98 5.28
CA CYS A 64 -0.84 -9.55 5.12
C CYS A 64 -0.69 -10.88 5.86
N LYS A 65 -1.13 -10.96 7.13
CA LYS A 65 -1.11 -12.22 7.88
C LYS A 65 -1.98 -13.31 7.24
N GLN A 66 -3.17 -12.97 6.71
CA GLN A 66 -3.99 -13.97 6.03
C GLN A 66 -3.36 -14.41 4.70
N LEU A 67 -2.74 -13.52 3.93
CA LEU A 67 -2.01 -13.88 2.71
C LEU A 67 -0.81 -14.78 3.03
N ALA A 68 -0.10 -14.53 4.13
CA ALA A 68 0.98 -15.40 4.61
C ALA A 68 0.48 -16.82 4.95
N ILE A 69 -0.69 -16.95 5.59
CA ILE A 69 -1.36 -18.24 5.82
C ILE A 69 -1.67 -18.95 4.50
N GLU A 70 -2.03 -18.21 3.46
CA GLU A 70 -2.32 -18.73 2.11
C GLU A 70 -1.03 -18.97 1.29
N GLY A 71 0.16 -18.88 1.89
CA GLY A 71 1.44 -19.12 1.23
C GLY A 71 2.03 -17.93 0.46
N ILE A 72 1.49 -16.73 0.61
CA ILE A 72 1.99 -15.50 -0.03
C ILE A 72 2.65 -14.63 1.03
N GLY A 73 3.98 -14.55 1.02
CA GLY A 73 4.72 -13.67 1.93
C GLY A 73 4.49 -12.19 1.62
N MET A 74 4.36 -11.36 2.65
CA MET A 74 4.01 -9.95 2.49
C MET A 74 4.93 -9.04 3.30
N LEU A 75 5.49 -8.02 2.66
CA LEU A 75 6.05 -6.87 3.36
C LEU A 75 4.97 -5.79 3.50
N ARG A 76 4.72 -5.36 4.73
CA ARG A 76 3.98 -4.14 5.07
C ARG A 76 4.90 -3.18 5.78
N PHE A 77 4.87 -1.91 5.44
CA PHE A 77 5.83 -0.92 5.98
C PHE A 77 5.15 0.41 6.29
N ASP A 78 5.75 1.20 7.15
CA ASP A 78 5.35 2.57 7.44
C ASP A 78 5.97 3.53 6.44
N ASN A 79 5.17 4.44 5.89
CA ASN A 79 5.70 5.53 5.08
C ASN A 79 6.48 6.53 5.94
N LEU A 80 7.24 7.42 5.29
CA LEU A 80 8.03 8.47 5.89
C LEU A 80 7.28 9.18 7.04
N GLY A 81 7.92 9.27 8.20
CA GLY A 81 7.39 9.95 9.40
C GLY A 81 6.16 9.33 10.04
N LEU A 82 5.75 8.11 9.63
CA LEU A 82 4.65 7.36 10.25
C LEU A 82 5.16 6.12 10.99
N GLY A 83 4.41 5.71 12.01
CA GLY A 83 4.72 4.52 12.81
C GLY A 83 6.13 4.52 13.37
N ASP A 84 6.93 3.51 13.00
CA ASP A 84 8.33 3.38 13.43
C ASP A 84 9.33 3.90 12.37
N SER A 85 8.86 4.45 11.24
CA SER A 85 9.71 5.02 10.20
C SER A 85 10.24 6.38 10.61
N GLY A 86 11.50 6.65 10.21
CA GLY A 86 12.16 7.93 10.41
C GLY A 86 11.64 9.03 9.48
N GLY A 87 12.18 10.24 9.69
CA GLY A 87 11.82 11.42 8.91
C GLY A 87 10.64 12.20 9.47
N ASP A 88 10.26 13.26 8.78
CA ASP A 88 9.06 14.05 9.08
C ASP A 88 7.96 13.71 8.05
N TRP A 89 6.77 13.39 8.51
CA TRP A 89 5.63 13.10 7.63
C TRP A 89 5.31 14.28 6.70
N GLY A 90 5.52 15.51 7.18
CA GLY A 90 5.32 16.72 6.39
C GLY A 90 6.24 16.83 5.17
N ASP A 91 7.39 16.14 5.15
CA ASP A 91 8.28 16.08 3.99
C ASP A 91 7.80 15.07 2.93
N GLY A 92 6.84 14.22 3.30
CA GLY A 92 6.25 13.23 2.39
C GLY A 92 5.36 13.85 1.31
N SER A 93 5.13 13.08 0.26
CA SER A 93 4.20 13.40 -0.82
C SER A 93 3.62 12.13 -1.43
N PHE A 94 2.72 12.24 -2.40
CA PHE A 94 2.25 11.08 -3.16
C PHE A 94 3.40 10.45 -3.95
N SER A 95 4.21 11.28 -4.61
CA SER A 95 5.40 10.82 -5.35
C SER A 95 6.42 10.11 -4.45
N HIS A 96 6.67 10.61 -3.22
CA HIS A 96 7.49 9.91 -2.25
C HIS A 96 6.90 8.54 -1.86
N LYS A 97 5.59 8.46 -1.66
CA LYS A 97 4.92 7.19 -1.37
C LYS A 97 5.06 6.17 -2.51
N LEU A 98 5.01 6.62 -3.77
CA LEU A 98 5.28 5.76 -4.93
C LEU A 98 6.72 5.24 -4.91
N ALA A 99 7.67 6.15 -4.74
CA ALA A 99 9.10 5.83 -4.73
C ALA A 99 9.47 4.87 -3.59
N ASP A 100 8.91 5.08 -2.38
CA ASP A 100 9.11 4.20 -1.22
C ASP A 100 8.44 2.83 -1.41
N THR A 101 7.27 2.77 -2.07
CA THR A 101 6.63 1.49 -2.42
C THR A 101 7.50 0.71 -3.41
N ALA A 102 8.06 1.38 -4.42
CA ALA A 102 8.99 0.76 -5.36
C ALA A 102 10.31 0.34 -4.66
N GLN A 103 10.79 1.13 -3.71
CA GLN A 103 11.98 0.79 -2.91
C GLN A 103 11.74 -0.44 -2.02
N ALA A 104 10.55 -0.56 -1.43
CA ALA A 104 10.15 -1.76 -0.68
C ALA A 104 10.18 -3.03 -1.56
N VAL A 105 9.76 -2.93 -2.83
CA VAL A 105 9.86 -4.04 -3.80
C VAL A 105 11.31 -4.37 -4.10
N ARG A 106 12.17 -3.37 -4.34
CA ARG A 106 13.61 -3.59 -4.57
C ARG A 106 14.26 -4.27 -3.39
N PHE A 107 14.04 -3.76 -2.18
CA PHE A 107 14.54 -4.36 -0.94
C PHE A 107 14.17 -5.82 -0.80
N MET A 108 12.92 -6.19 -1.04
CA MET A 108 12.46 -7.58 -1.00
C MET A 108 13.15 -8.44 -2.06
N ASN A 109 13.25 -7.93 -3.29
CA ASN A 109 13.90 -8.67 -4.39
C ASN A 109 15.39 -8.92 -4.11
N GLU A 110 16.11 -7.93 -3.58
CA GLU A 110 17.52 -8.03 -3.17
C GLU A 110 17.71 -8.99 -2.00
N SER A 111 16.69 -9.13 -1.14
CA SER A 111 16.65 -10.11 -0.04
C SER A 111 16.27 -11.52 -0.50
N GLY A 112 16.10 -11.75 -1.80
CA GLY A 112 15.74 -13.05 -2.36
C GLY A 112 14.23 -13.34 -2.38
N HIS A 113 13.39 -12.34 -2.07
CA HIS A 113 11.94 -12.45 -2.06
C HIS A 113 11.36 -11.79 -3.32
N HIS A 114 11.26 -12.52 -4.42
CA HIS A 114 10.82 -11.99 -5.70
C HIS A 114 9.36 -11.54 -5.68
N VAL A 115 9.14 -10.22 -5.53
CA VAL A 115 7.82 -9.61 -5.44
C VAL A 115 7.12 -9.63 -6.80
N ARG A 116 5.91 -10.22 -6.82
CA ARG A 116 5.02 -10.28 -7.99
C ARG A 116 3.70 -9.53 -7.75
N LEU A 117 3.35 -9.28 -6.49
CA LEU A 117 2.06 -8.72 -6.08
C LEU A 117 2.24 -7.40 -5.34
N LEU A 118 1.50 -6.37 -5.76
CA LEU A 118 1.27 -5.18 -4.96
C LEU A 118 -0.16 -5.14 -4.46
N VAL A 119 -0.35 -4.84 -3.19
CA VAL A 119 -1.68 -4.64 -2.58
C VAL A 119 -1.69 -3.27 -1.92
N GLY A 120 -2.71 -2.46 -2.20
CA GLY A 120 -2.85 -1.16 -1.58
C GLY A 120 -4.27 -0.89 -1.09
N HIS A 121 -4.37 -0.19 0.03
CA HIS A 121 -5.64 0.18 0.64
C HIS A 121 -5.82 1.70 0.62
N SER A 122 -6.99 2.17 0.21
CA SER A 122 -7.35 3.59 0.18
C SER A 122 -6.32 4.39 -0.66
N PHE A 123 -5.73 5.45 -0.14
CA PHE A 123 -4.64 6.21 -0.77
C PHE A 123 -3.45 5.32 -1.18
N GLY A 124 -3.18 4.24 -0.41
CA GLY A 124 -2.21 3.22 -0.78
C GLY A 124 -2.62 2.41 -2.01
N GLY A 125 -3.93 2.26 -2.27
CA GLY A 125 -4.45 1.62 -3.47
C GLY A 125 -4.17 2.42 -4.74
N ALA A 126 -4.30 3.74 -4.68
CA ALA A 126 -3.87 4.63 -5.75
C ALA A 126 -2.33 4.56 -5.94
N ALA A 127 -1.59 4.55 -4.82
CA ALA A 127 -0.14 4.50 -4.85
C ALA A 127 0.42 3.23 -5.50
N VAL A 128 -0.12 2.03 -5.21
CA VAL A 128 0.39 0.77 -5.80
C VAL A 128 0.14 0.70 -7.31
N ILE A 129 -0.95 1.27 -7.82
CA ILE A 129 -1.21 1.35 -9.25
C ILE A 129 -0.10 2.16 -9.94
N ALA A 130 0.20 3.35 -9.42
CA ALA A 130 1.23 4.22 -10.00
C ALA A 130 2.65 3.67 -9.75
N ALA A 131 2.96 3.12 -8.57
CA ALA A 131 4.27 2.56 -8.26
C ALA A 131 4.63 1.33 -9.10
N ALA A 132 3.63 0.57 -9.58
CA ALA A 132 3.86 -0.61 -10.42
C ALA A 132 4.62 -0.29 -11.73
N HIS A 133 4.58 0.95 -12.22
CA HIS A 133 5.37 1.40 -13.36
C HIS A 133 6.88 1.48 -13.09
N GLN A 134 7.27 1.57 -11.81
CA GLN A 134 8.67 1.72 -11.39
C GLN A 134 9.37 0.38 -11.09
N VAL A 135 8.66 -0.75 -11.22
CA VAL A 135 9.15 -2.08 -10.82
C VAL A 135 8.70 -3.17 -11.79
N ASP A 136 9.64 -3.73 -12.52
CA ASP A 136 9.35 -4.72 -13.59
C ASP A 136 8.98 -6.10 -13.07
N SER A 137 9.33 -6.43 -11.83
CA SER A 137 9.04 -7.74 -11.24
C SER A 137 7.55 -7.96 -10.97
N VAL A 138 6.78 -6.88 -10.73
CA VAL A 138 5.35 -6.94 -10.40
C VAL A 138 4.53 -7.40 -11.61
N ARG A 139 3.60 -8.33 -11.37
CA ARG A 139 2.67 -8.88 -12.37
C ARG A 139 1.21 -8.59 -12.05
N ALA A 140 0.89 -8.42 -10.77
CA ALA A 140 -0.46 -8.21 -10.29
C ALA A 140 -0.53 -7.05 -9.30
N VAL A 141 -1.58 -6.26 -9.42
CA VAL A 141 -1.87 -5.10 -8.55
C VAL A 141 -3.28 -5.23 -8.01
N VAL A 142 -3.45 -5.00 -6.72
CA VAL A 142 -4.75 -4.99 -6.04
C VAL A 142 -4.98 -3.63 -5.40
N SER A 143 -6.06 -2.97 -5.76
CA SER A 143 -6.52 -1.74 -5.11
C SER A 143 -7.79 -2.02 -4.30
N ILE A 144 -7.78 -1.61 -3.03
CA ILE A 144 -8.89 -1.82 -2.10
C ILE A 144 -9.39 -0.46 -1.61
N GLY A 145 -10.64 -0.10 -1.91
CA GLY A 145 -11.22 1.17 -1.49
C GLY A 145 -10.42 2.39 -1.96
N ALA A 146 -9.82 2.32 -3.15
CA ALA A 146 -8.92 3.34 -3.66
C ALA A 146 -9.67 4.48 -4.34
N PRO A 147 -9.21 5.74 -4.20
CA PRO A 147 -9.69 6.84 -5.01
C PRO A 147 -9.12 6.73 -6.44
N TYR A 148 -9.93 7.15 -7.41
CA TYR A 148 -9.52 7.30 -8.82
C TYR A 148 -8.59 8.49 -9.03
N ASP A 149 -8.75 9.54 -8.20
CA ASP A 149 -7.91 10.72 -8.18
C ASP A 149 -7.23 10.84 -6.81
N PRO A 150 -5.88 10.88 -6.72
CA PRO A 150 -5.18 11.06 -5.45
C PRO A 150 -5.55 12.35 -4.71
N ALA A 151 -5.94 13.40 -5.43
CA ALA A 151 -6.38 14.65 -4.82
C ALA A 151 -7.67 14.51 -3.99
N HIS A 152 -8.42 13.41 -4.15
CA HIS A 152 -9.55 13.06 -3.28
C HIS A 152 -9.19 13.11 -1.78
N VAL A 153 -7.92 12.89 -1.43
CA VAL A 153 -7.45 12.96 -0.04
C VAL A 153 -7.64 14.34 0.59
N GLU A 154 -7.80 15.41 -0.21
CA GLU A 154 -7.97 16.79 0.26
C GLU A 154 -9.22 16.97 1.13
N HIS A 155 -10.26 16.11 0.98
CA HIS A 155 -11.44 16.16 1.83
C HIS A 155 -11.13 16.00 3.33
N ASN A 156 -9.98 15.42 3.70
CA ASN A 156 -9.56 15.28 5.09
C ASN A 156 -9.07 16.59 5.72
N TYR A 157 -8.78 17.61 4.89
CA TYR A 157 -8.21 18.90 5.32
C TYR A 157 -8.67 20.07 4.42
N ASP A 158 -9.83 19.96 3.79
CA ASP A 158 -10.39 20.91 2.83
C ASP A 158 -10.43 22.35 3.36
N ALA A 159 -10.87 22.51 4.62
CA ALA A 159 -10.93 23.81 5.30
C ALA A 159 -9.55 24.49 5.47
N LEU A 160 -8.45 23.76 5.31
CA LEU A 160 -7.08 24.28 5.50
C LEU A 160 -6.31 24.44 4.20
N VAL A 161 -6.86 24.00 3.06
CA VAL A 161 -6.17 24.01 1.76
C VAL A 161 -5.66 25.37 1.38
N GLU A 162 -6.52 26.42 1.42
CA GLU A 162 -6.12 27.79 1.07
C GLU A 162 -5.02 28.32 2.00
N ARG A 163 -5.15 28.06 3.30
CA ARG A 163 -4.14 28.43 4.28
C ARG A 163 -2.80 27.77 3.99
N ILE A 164 -2.80 26.45 3.73
CA ILE A 164 -1.57 25.69 3.43
C ILE A 164 -0.92 26.22 2.15
N LEU A 165 -1.72 26.54 1.12
CA LEU A 165 -1.20 27.10 -0.13
C LEU A 165 -0.60 28.51 0.06
N THR A 166 -1.14 29.31 0.96
CA THR A 166 -0.66 30.67 1.25
C THR A 166 0.55 30.64 2.19
N ASP A 167 0.39 30.00 3.37
CA ASP A 167 1.38 30.06 4.45
C ASP A 167 2.53 29.06 4.25
N GLY A 168 2.35 28.04 3.38
CA GLY A 168 3.32 27.00 3.11
C GLY A 168 3.05 25.69 3.86
N GLU A 169 2.45 25.76 5.05
CA GLU A 169 2.09 24.59 5.86
C GLU A 169 0.97 24.92 6.87
N ALA A 170 0.31 23.89 7.37
CA ALA A 170 -0.57 24.00 8.53
C ALA A 170 -0.60 22.69 9.32
N PRO A 171 -0.85 22.76 10.66
CA PRO A 171 -1.14 21.58 11.44
C PRO A 171 -2.51 21.02 11.06
N ILE A 172 -2.58 19.70 10.93
CA ILE A 172 -3.81 18.94 10.68
C ILE A 172 -4.00 17.88 11.75
N LEU A 173 -5.25 17.51 12.03
CA LEU A 173 -5.59 16.43 12.96
C LEU A 173 -6.37 15.36 12.19
N ILE A 174 -5.76 14.19 11.97
CA ILE A 174 -6.39 13.07 11.26
C ILE A 174 -6.27 11.81 12.08
N GLY A 175 -7.41 11.16 12.38
CA GLY A 175 -7.44 9.94 13.17
C GLY A 175 -6.80 10.09 14.55
N GLY A 176 -6.89 11.27 15.17
CA GLY A 176 -6.27 11.60 16.46
C GLY A 176 -4.76 11.88 16.42
N LYS A 177 -4.13 11.89 15.23
CA LYS A 177 -2.73 12.23 15.04
C LYS A 177 -2.58 13.70 14.63
N ALA A 178 -1.76 14.45 15.37
CA ALA A 178 -1.34 15.80 14.99
C ALA A 178 -0.15 15.69 14.03
N LEU A 179 -0.33 16.23 12.82
CA LEU A 179 0.65 16.17 11.74
C LEU A 179 0.77 17.57 11.10
N THR A 180 1.88 17.86 10.44
CA THR A 180 2.04 19.08 9.65
C THR A 180 1.90 18.74 8.18
N LEU A 181 0.93 19.36 7.49
CA LEU A 181 0.76 19.22 6.04
C LEU A 181 1.39 20.42 5.35
N ARG A 182 2.24 20.17 4.37
CA ARG A 182 2.96 21.18 3.63
C ARG A 182 2.41 21.36 2.21
N ARG A 183 2.57 22.56 1.66
CA ARG A 183 2.09 22.97 0.32
C ARG A 183 2.46 21.99 -0.78
N HIS A 184 3.68 21.47 -0.76
CA HIS A 184 4.14 20.56 -1.82
C HIS A 184 3.33 19.27 -1.88
N PHE A 185 2.77 18.78 -0.76
CA PHE A 185 1.88 17.64 -0.78
C PHE A 185 0.62 17.90 -1.62
N ILE A 186 -0.02 19.06 -1.40
CA ILE A 186 -1.21 19.46 -2.16
C ILE A 186 -0.88 19.60 -3.65
N GLN A 187 0.25 20.24 -3.96
CA GLN A 187 0.71 20.38 -5.34
C GLN A 187 0.98 19.05 -6.01
N ASP A 188 1.58 18.10 -5.29
CA ASP A 188 1.95 16.78 -5.78
C ASP A 188 0.71 15.91 -6.05
N VAL A 189 -0.26 15.86 -5.13
CA VAL A 189 -1.49 15.07 -5.36
C VAL A 189 -2.33 15.62 -6.49
N ARG A 190 -2.36 16.96 -6.69
CA ARG A 190 -3.06 17.60 -7.79
C ARG A 190 -2.38 17.43 -9.14
N ALA A 191 -1.06 17.25 -9.16
CA ALA A 191 -0.28 17.01 -10.37
C ALA A 191 -0.30 15.54 -10.81
N ALA A 192 -0.77 14.63 -9.95
CA ALA A 192 -0.77 13.20 -10.22
C ALA A 192 -1.83 12.82 -11.25
N ASP A 193 -1.43 12.24 -12.37
CA ASP A 193 -2.33 11.67 -13.39
C ASP A 193 -2.49 10.16 -13.20
N LEU A 194 -3.28 9.77 -12.18
CA LEU A 194 -3.55 8.36 -11.91
C LEU A 194 -4.36 7.71 -13.05
N ARG A 195 -5.18 8.47 -13.75
CA ARG A 195 -5.95 7.96 -14.90
C ARG A 195 -5.04 7.40 -15.97
N GLU A 196 -4.00 8.14 -16.35
CA GLU A 196 -3.02 7.68 -17.33
C GLU A 196 -2.21 6.49 -16.80
N GLN A 197 -1.85 6.50 -15.51
CA GLN A 197 -1.17 5.37 -14.87
C GLN A 197 -2.03 4.10 -14.90
N ILE A 198 -3.34 4.20 -14.69
CA ILE A 198 -4.26 3.05 -14.80
C ILE A 198 -4.32 2.55 -16.25
N ARG A 199 -4.46 3.47 -17.21
CA ARG A 199 -4.58 3.15 -18.65
C ARG A 199 -3.36 2.43 -19.21
N THR A 200 -2.18 2.78 -18.70
CA THR A 200 -0.87 2.27 -19.15
C THR A 200 -0.26 1.24 -18.20
N LEU A 201 -1.01 0.73 -17.22
CA LEU A 201 -0.50 -0.16 -16.17
C LEU A 201 0.14 -1.45 -16.74
N HIS A 202 -0.43 -2.05 -17.77
CA HIS A 202 0.06 -3.30 -18.37
C HIS A 202 0.37 -4.43 -17.35
N ARG A 203 -0.40 -4.49 -16.27
CA ARG A 203 -0.36 -5.52 -15.23
C ARG A 203 -1.81 -5.98 -14.97
N ALA A 204 -1.97 -7.18 -14.43
CA ALA A 204 -3.28 -7.60 -13.95
C ALA A 204 -3.74 -6.71 -12.80
N LEU A 205 -4.96 -6.18 -12.87
CA LEU A 205 -5.53 -5.30 -11.86
C LEU A 205 -6.79 -5.92 -11.25
N LEU A 206 -6.80 -6.05 -9.93
CA LEU A 206 -7.99 -6.36 -9.14
C LEU A 206 -8.44 -5.08 -8.41
N VAL A 207 -9.64 -4.64 -8.71
CA VAL A 207 -10.31 -3.54 -8.00
C VAL A 207 -11.29 -4.14 -6.99
N MET A 208 -11.10 -3.84 -5.71
CA MET A 208 -11.98 -4.29 -4.63
C MET A 208 -12.57 -3.08 -3.92
N HIS A 209 -13.89 -3.03 -3.75
CA HIS A 209 -14.53 -1.86 -3.14
C HIS A 209 -15.82 -2.23 -2.43
N SER A 210 -16.11 -1.56 -1.32
CA SER A 210 -17.40 -1.71 -0.64
C SER A 210 -18.46 -0.81 -1.28
N PRO A 211 -19.67 -1.34 -1.56
CA PRO A 211 -20.77 -0.51 -2.08
C PRO A 211 -21.23 0.57 -1.10
N THR A 212 -20.94 0.38 0.19
CA THR A 212 -21.33 1.28 1.29
C THR A 212 -20.16 2.04 1.89
N ASP A 213 -19.05 2.19 1.14
CA ASP A 213 -17.91 2.98 1.55
C ASP A 213 -18.28 4.47 1.53
N ASN A 214 -18.29 5.09 2.72
CA ASN A 214 -18.63 6.50 2.90
C ASN A 214 -17.41 7.44 2.90
N THR A 215 -16.19 6.88 2.77
CA THR A 215 -14.95 7.66 2.72
C THR A 215 -14.48 7.84 1.29
N VAL A 216 -14.46 6.75 0.53
CA VAL A 216 -14.20 6.76 -0.91
C VAL A 216 -15.39 6.08 -1.58
N GLY A 217 -16.22 6.84 -2.29
CA GLY A 217 -17.42 6.31 -2.91
C GLY A 217 -17.14 5.23 -3.96
N ILE A 218 -18.08 4.31 -4.13
CA ILE A 218 -17.97 3.14 -5.05
C ILE A 218 -17.75 3.56 -6.50
N GLU A 219 -18.16 4.79 -6.89
CA GLU A 219 -17.93 5.32 -8.24
C GLU A 219 -16.45 5.37 -8.61
N ASN A 220 -15.55 5.58 -7.63
CA ASN A 220 -14.10 5.52 -7.85
C ASN A 220 -13.65 4.16 -8.40
N ALA A 221 -14.19 3.08 -7.86
CA ALA A 221 -13.91 1.73 -8.37
C ALA A 221 -14.39 1.55 -9.81
N SER A 222 -15.54 2.13 -10.15
CA SER A 222 -16.09 2.10 -11.51
C SER A 222 -15.17 2.85 -12.50
N GLU A 223 -14.67 4.01 -12.10
CA GLU A 223 -13.74 4.78 -12.93
C GLU A 223 -12.38 4.08 -13.10
N ILE A 224 -11.80 3.54 -12.01
CA ILE A 224 -10.57 2.74 -12.07
C ILE A 224 -10.77 1.55 -13.02
N PHE A 225 -11.87 0.80 -12.85
CA PHE A 225 -12.14 -0.38 -13.65
C PHE A 225 -12.34 -0.05 -15.13
N ARG A 226 -13.05 1.04 -15.46
CA ARG A 226 -13.24 1.48 -16.86
C ARG A 226 -11.94 1.91 -17.51
N ALA A 227 -11.06 2.64 -16.79
CA ALA A 227 -9.80 3.14 -17.32
C ALA A 227 -8.77 2.00 -17.55
N ALA A 228 -8.83 0.95 -16.74
CA ALA A 228 -7.87 -0.16 -16.81
C ALA A 228 -8.04 -1.00 -18.08
N ARG A 229 -6.92 -1.55 -18.58
CA ARG A 229 -6.91 -2.56 -19.64
C ARG A 229 -6.99 -3.96 -19.04
N HIS A 230 -7.36 -4.95 -19.85
CA HIS A 230 -7.29 -6.35 -19.45
C HIS A 230 -5.84 -6.84 -19.28
N PRO A 231 -5.57 -7.76 -18.32
CA PRO A 231 -6.55 -8.39 -17.42
C PRO A 231 -6.95 -7.47 -16.26
N ARG A 232 -8.26 -7.28 -16.09
CA ARG A 232 -8.84 -6.50 -14.99
C ARG A 232 -10.02 -7.25 -14.38
N SER A 233 -10.17 -7.16 -13.07
CA SER A 233 -11.24 -7.79 -12.31
C SER A 233 -11.82 -6.81 -11.30
N PHE A 234 -13.10 -6.96 -10.98
CA PHE A 234 -13.77 -6.21 -9.91
C PHE A 234 -14.40 -7.17 -8.91
N VAL A 235 -14.26 -6.86 -7.64
CA VAL A 235 -14.93 -7.58 -6.55
C VAL A 235 -15.59 -6.60 -5.59
N SER A 236 -16.88 -6.76 -5.40
CA SER A 236 -17.64 -6.05 -4.38
C SER A 236 -17.37 -6.63 -2.99
N LEU A 237 -16.98 -5.74 -2.05
CA LEU A 237 -16.78 -6.07 -0.64
C LEU A 237 -18.04 -5.71 0.17
N GLU A 238 -19.16 -6.35 -0.14
CA GLU A 238 -20.44 -6.08 0.55
C GLU A 238 -20.29 -6.19 2.07
N GLY A 239 -20.88 -5.22 2.77
CA GLY A 239 -20.86 -5.14 4.23
C GLY A 239 -19.51 -4.78 4.83
N ALA A 240 -18.52 -4.41 4.02
CA ALA A 240 -17.25 -3.89 4.54
C ALA A 240 -17.33 -2.38 4.78
N ASP A 241 -16.71 -1.92 5.85
CA ASP A 241 -16.41 -0.50 6.06
C ASP A 241 -15.10 -0.14 5.33
N HIS A 242 -14.84 1.17 5.16
CA HIS A 242 -13.64 1.66 4.47
C HIS A 242 -12.34 1.09 5.04
N LEU A 243 -12.22 1.00 6.36
CA LEU A 243 -11.00 0.58 7.05
C LEU A 243 -10.90 -0.94 7.26
N LEU A 244 -11.89 -1.72 6.78
CA LEU A 244 -11.98 -3.17 6.96
C LEU A 244 -11.88 -3.58 8.45
N THR A 245 -12.57 -2.84 9.33
CA THR A 245 -12.49 -3.05 10.78
C THR A 245 -13.27 -4.27 11.25
N GLY A 246 -14.31 -4.66 10.52
CA GLY A 246 -15.12 -5.83 10.82
C GLY A 246 -14.30 -7.12 10.84
N ARG A 247 -14.64 -8.02 11.77
CA ARG A 247 -13.83 -9.19 12.17
C ARG A 247 -13.33 -10.07 11.00
N ASN A 248 -14.12 -10.18 9.93
CA ASN A 248 -13.80 -11.07 8.80
C ASN A 248 -13.60 -10.33 7.47
N GLN A 249 -13.80 -9.01 7.41
CA GLN A 249 -13.74 -8.24 6.16
C GLN A 249 -12.36 -8.33 5.49
N ALA A 250 -11.30 -8.03 6.25
CA ALA A 250 -9.92 -8.09 5.77
C ALA A 250 -9.50 -9.53 5.39
N LYS A 251 -9.91 -10.54 6.19
CA LYS A 251 -9.62 -11.94 5.89
C LYS A 251 -10.33 -12.42 4.61
N ARG A 252 -11.59 -12.00 4.40
CA ARG A 252 -12.33 -12.29 3.16
C ARG A 252 -11.62 -11.67 1.96
N ALA A 253 -11.23 -10.40 2.06
CA ALA A 253 -10.47 -9.73 1.01
C ALA A 253 -9.17 -10.48 0.68
N ALA A 254 -8.38 -10.86 1.69
CA ALA A 254 -7.14 -11.59 1.49
C ALA A 254 -7.32 -12.95 0.80
N ARG A 255 -8.36 -13.73 1.14
CA ARG A 255 -8.66 -14.99 0.47
C ARG A 255 -9.01 -14.81 -1.00
N ILE A 256 -9.77 -13.78 -1.32
CA ILE A 256 -10.11 -13.44 -2.71
C ILE A 256 -8.83 -13.04 -3.46
N ILE A 257 -7.98 -12.21 -2.86
CA ILE A 257 -6.68 -11.81 -3.43
C ILE A 257 -5.82 -13.04 -3.69
N SER A 258 -5.70 -13.95 -2.72
CA SER A 258 -4.89 -15.17 -2.82
C SER A 258 -5.32 -16.05 -3.99
N ALA A 259 -6.63 -16.27 -4.15
CA ALA A 259 -7.18 -17.06 -5.25
C ALA A 259 -7.02 -16.38 -6.61
N TRP A 260 -7.26 -15.06 -6.67
CA TRP A 260 -7.16 -14.29 -7.91
C TRP A 260 -5.70 -14.11 -8.38
N ALA A 261 -4.76 -13.95 -7.45
CA ALA A 261 -3.37 -13.69 -7.77
C ALA A 261 -2.60 -14.93 -8.23
N ASP A 262 -3.09 -16.15 -8.01
CA ASP A 262 -2.40 -17.40 -8.26
C ASP A 262 -1.70 -17.49 -9.63
N PRO A 263 -2.35 -17.15 -10.77
CA PRO A 263 -1.71 -17.21 -12.09
C PRO A 263 -0.53 -16.23 -12.27
N TYR A 264 -0.43 -15.22 -11.42
CA TYR A 264 0.57 -14.15 -11.53
C TYR A 264 1.74 -14.30 -10.56
N LEU A 265 1.64 -15.23 -9.59
CA LEU A 265 2.66 -15.45 -8.56
C LEU A 265 3.75 -16.42 -9.00
N ALA A 266 3.42 -17.40 -9.85
CA ALA A 266 4.36 -18.40 -10.33
C ALA A 266 5.53 -17.77 -11.08
N HIS A 267 6.74 -18.30 -10.87
CA HIS A 267 7.86 -18.03 -11.75
C HIS A 267 7.60 -18.70 -13.10
N PRO A 268 7.89 -18.02 -14.24
CA PRO A 268 7.90 -18.68 -15.52
C PRO A 268 9.00 -19.75 -15.58
#